data_3d0ce4ebc29d6b4592d51e650f61d520
#
_entry.id   3d0ce4ebc29d6b4592d51e650f61d520
#
_cell.length_a   1.000
_cell.length_b   1.000
_cell.length_c   1.000
_cell.angle_alpha   90.00
_cell.angle_beta   90.00
_cell.angle_gamma   90.00
#
_symmetry.space_group_name_H-M   'P 1'
#
loop_
_entity.id
_entity.type
_entity.pdbx_description
1 polymer ?
#
loop_
_entity_poly.entity_id
_entity_poly.type
_entity_poly.pdbx_seq_one_letter_code
_entity_poly.pdbx_strand_id
1 'polypeptide(L)'
;MKNTKLLVVVDESRATKRTLEYVAQVASRRQDFRVCLAHALPSPPPEQVEFRGAEKARLRAYKRRWISVVEMAEQRALDRANTILRRGGLAAGAIEAHYCYLVDATRATQEILRLARSRKCDTVVIGRKSLSWLGELIHGDPAEELVRQGKGITIWVVE
;
A
#
# COMPACT_ATOMS: atom_id res chain seq x y z
N MET A 1 19.75 -14.38 13.19
CA MET A 1 18.33 -14.21 13.55
C MET A 1 17.56 -13.88 12.29
N LYS A 2 16.40 -14.48 12.11
CA LYS A 2 15.57 -14.19 10.95
C LYS A 2 14.95 -12.78 11.14
N ASN A 3 15.27 -11.85 10.24
CA ASN A 3 14.62 -10.54 10.25
C ASN A 3 13.13 -10.69 9.90
N THR A 4 12.26 -10.18 10.75
CA THR A 4 10.83 -10.13 10.46
C THR A 4 10.56 -8.95 9.54
N LYS A 5 10.02 -9.21 8.37
CA LYS A 5 9.71 -8.17 7.39
C LYS A 5 8.21 -7.93 7.29
N LEU A 6 7.80 -6.71 7.61
CA LEU A 6 6.41 -6.27 7.58
C LEU A 6 6.11 -5.55 6.26
N LEU A 7 5.04 -5.92 5.58
CA LEU A 7 4.43 -5.10 4.55
C LEU A 7 3.32 -4.26 5.20
N VAL A 8 3.47 -2.96 5.24
CA VAL A 8 2.46 -2.06 5.80
C VAL A 8 1.70 -1.39 4.66
N VAL A 9 0.40 -1.66 4.60
CA VAL A 9 -0.50 -1.04 3.61
C VAL A 9 -0.77 0.40 4.01
N VAL A 10 -0.44 1.32 3.11
CA VAL A 10 -0.57 2.77 3.31
C VAL A 10 -1.60 3.32 2.33
N ASP A 11 -2.48 4.16 2.81
CA ASP A 11 -3.40 5.00 2.03
C ASP A 11 -3.57 6.36 2.72
N GLU A 12 -4.43 7.23 2.22
CA GLU A 12 -4.66 8.54 2.82
C GLU A 12 -5.67 8.53 4.00
N SER A 13 -6.10 7.36 4.44
CA SER A 13 -7.05 7.24 5.55
C SER A 13 -6.42 7.53 6.91
N ARG A 14 -7.27 7.91 7.88
CA ARG A 14 -6.84 8.06 9.28
C ARG A 14 -6.36 6.73 9.88
N ALA A 15 -6.87 5.62 9.39
CA ALA A 15 -6.45 4.28 9.82
C ALA A 15 -4.97 4.02 9.53
N THR A 16 -4.44 4.55 8.43
CA THR A 16 -3.01 4.45 8.09
C THR A 16 -2.12 5.10 9.14
N LYS A 17 -2.46 6.29 9.63
CA LYS A 17 -1.67 6.96 10.67
C LYS A 17 -1.58 6.09 11.93
N ARG A 18 -2.71 5.60 12.43
CA ARG A 18 -2.78 4.72 13.61
C ARG A 18 -1.99 3.43 13.41
N THR A 19 -2.12 2.83 12.22
CA THR A 19 -1.37 1.64 11.84
C THR A 19 0.14 1.88 11.89
N LEU A 20 0.62 2.98 11.33
CA LEU A 20 2.03 3.34 11.33
C LEU A 20 2.56 3.63 12.74
N GLU A 21 1.80 4.33 13.56
CA GLU A 21 2.15 4.58 14.96
C GLU A 21 2.27 3.27 15.76
N TYR A 22 1.35 2.34 15.56
CA TYR A 22 1.40 1.02 16.16
C TYR A 22 2.63 0.21 15.69
N VAL A 23 2.87 0.18 14.37
CA VAL A 23 4.05 -0.49 13.81
C VAL A 23 5.34 0.10 14.38
N ALA A 24 5.43 1.43 14.46
CA ALA A 24 6.58 2.10 15.05
C ALA A 24 6.80 1.68 16.51
N GLN A 25 5.74 1.63 17.30
CA GLN A 25 5.81 1.23 18.71
C GLN A 25 6.30 -0.22 18.87
N VAL A 26 5.85 -1.12 18.02
CA VAL A 26 6.24 -2.54 18.09
C VAL A 26 7.66 -2.75 17.54
N ALA A 27 7.95 -2.17 16.39
CA ALA A 27 9.19 -2.41 15.67
C ALA A 27 10.39 -1.66 16.25
N SER A 28 10.20 -0.49 16.88
CA SER A 28 11.31 0.28 17.48
C SER A 28 11.98 -0.41 18.67
N ARG A 29 11.26 -1.32 19.32
CA ARG A 29 11.79 -2.09 20.45
C ARG A 29 12.68 -3.26 20.03
N ARG A 30 12.77 -3.53 18.73
CA ARG A 30 13.48 -4.68 18.17
C ARG A 30 14.23 -4.27 16.91
N GLN A 31 15.51 -4.58 16.86
CA GLN A 31 16.38 -4.26 15.72
C GLN A 31 16.22 -5.22 14.53
N ASP A 32 15.47 -6.30 14.71
CA ASP A 32 15.25 -7.34 13.71
C ASP A 32 14.04 -7.11 12.80
N PHE A 33 13.31 -5.98 12.98
CA PHE A 33 12.21 -5.62 12.11
C PHE A 33 12.67 -4.81 10.90
N ARG A 34 12.09 -5.14 9.75
CA ARG A 34 12.15 -4.38 8.50
C ARG A 34 10.73 -4.03 8.08
N VAL A 35 10.54 -2.82 7.59
CA VAL A 35 9.23 -2.33 7.14
C VAL A 35 9.29 -2.01 5.65
N CYS A 36 8.39 -2.62 4.91
CA CYS A 36 8.11 -2.32 3.52
C CYS A 36 6.78 -1.56 3.47
N LEU A 37 6.81 -0.29 3.13
CA LEU A 37 5.60 0.50 2.92
C LEU A 37 5.04 0.19 1.53
N ALA A 38 3.78 -0.19 1.47
CA ALA A 38 3.04 -0.42 0.23
C ALA A 38 1.94 0.62 0.09
N HIS A 39 2.15 1.63 -0.73
CA HIS A 39 1.11 2.60 -1.02
C HIS A 39 0.16 2.06 -2.09
N ALA A 40 -1.08 1.84 -1.68
CA ALA A 40 -2.13 1.33 -2.54
C ALA A 40 -2.77 2.47 -3.34
N LEU A 41 -2.74 2.35 -4.66
CA LEU A 41 -3.18 3.35 -5.61
C LEU A 41 -4.20 2.81 -6.58
N PRO A 42 -5.22 3.62 -6.95
CA PRO A 42 -6.02 3.27 -8.11
C PRO A 42 -5.13 3.26 -9.36
N SER A 43 -5.34 2.28 -10.23
CA SER A 43 -4.70 2.25 -11.54
C SER A 43 -5.27 3.37 -12.44
N PRO A 44 -4.45 3.91 -13.36
CA PRO A 44 -4.98 4.78 -14.39
C PRO A 44 -6.08 4.07 -15.20
N PRO A 45 -7.09 4.82 -15.68
CA PRO A 45 -8.17 4.23 -16.47
C PRO A 45 -7.59 3.42 -17.64
N PRO A 46 -8.12 2.21 -17.89
CA PRO A 46 -7.61 1.32 -18.94
C PRO A 46 -7.78 1.93 -20.32
N GLU A 47 -6.87 1.58 -21.25
CA GLU A 47 -6.96 1.95 -22.65
C GLU A 47 -8.05 1.15 -23.39
N GLN A 48 -9.30 1.24 -22.95
CA GLN A 48 -10.37 0.43 -23.52
C GLN A 48 -11.06 1.03 -24.75
N VAL A 49 -10.63 2.18 -25.21
CA VAL A 49 -11.20 2.81 -26.40
C VAL A 49 -10.10 3.03 -27.43
N GLU A 50 -10.31 2.51 -28.64
CA GLU A 50 -9.44 2.80 -29.77
C GLU A 50 -9.63 4.27 -30.19
N PHE A 51 -8.83 5.16 -29.60
CA PHE A 51 -8.74 6.55 -30.06
C PHE A 51 -7.77 6.68 -31.22
N ARG A 52 -8.14 7.46 -32.21
CA ARG A 52 -7.32 7.74 -33.41
C ARG A 52 -6.88 9.19 -33.46
N GLY A 53 -5.67 9.43 -33.97
CA GLY A 53 -5.16 10.78 -34.26
C GLY A 53 -5.01 11.69 -33.04
N ALA A 54 -5.59 12.92 -33.12
CA ALA A 54 -5.49 13.94 -32.08
C ALA A 54 -6.08 13.52 -30.72
N GLU A 55 -7.10 12.66 -30.71
CA GLU A 55 -7.70 12.13 -29.48
C GLU A 55 -6.73 11.21 -28.73
N LYS A 56 -5.97 10.40 -29.46
CA LYS A 56 -4.93 9.54 -28.87
C LYS A 56 -3.82 10.37 -28.20
N ALA A 57 -3.42 11.49 -28.81
CA ALA A 57 -2.45 12.40 -28.23
C ALA A 57 -2.97 13.08 -26.96
N ARG A 58 -4.25 13.50 -26.93
CA ARG A 58 -4.92 14.08 -25.76
C ARG A 58 -5.02 13.08 -24.62
N LEU A 59 -5.37 11.83 -24.91
CA LEU A 59 -5.45 10.75 -23.91
C LEU A 59 -4.08 10.45 -23.31
N ARG A 60 -3.01 10.41 -24.12
CA ARG A 60 -1.63 10.24 -23.64
C ARG A 60 -1.19 11.40 -22.74
N ALA A 61 -1.53 12.64 -23.10
CA ALA A 61 -1.25 13.82 -22.29
C ALA A 61 -2.02 13.78 -20.96
N TYR A 62 -3.29 13.38 -20.99
CA TYR A 62 -4.12 13.18 -19.80
C TYR A 62 -3.55 12.13 -18.87
N LYS A 63 -3.17 10.95 -19.38
CA LYS A 63 -2.54 9.88 -18.60
C LYS A 63 -1.23 10.33 -17.96
N ARG A 64 -0.35 11.01 -18.70
CA ARG A 64 0.90 11.54 -18.15
C ARG A 64 0.65 12.54 -17.04
N ARG A 65 -0.32 13.44 -17.19
CA ARG A 65 -0.71 14.40 -16.17
C ARG A 65 -1.30 13.69 -14.93
N TRP A 66 -2.16 12.70 -15.15
CA TRP A 66 -2.76 11.91 -14.09
C TRP A 66 -1.68 11.17 -13.29
N ILE A 67 -0.79 10.45 -13.96
CA ILE A 67 0.35 9.76 -13.34
C ILE A 67 1.19 10.75 -12.53
N SER A 68 1.55 11.88 -13.10
CA SER A 68 2.37 12.90 -12.43
C SER A 68 1.69 13.45 -11.16
N VAL A 69 0.40 13.77 -11.21
CA VAL A 69 -0.36 14.28 -10.07
C VAL A 69 -0.48 13.20 -8.98
N VAL A 70 -0.77 11.97 -9.39
CA VAL A 70 -0.89 10.84 -8.48
C VAL A 70 0.46 10.54 -7.84
N GLU A 71 1.54 10.43 -8.61
CA GLU A 71 2.88 10.19 -8.07
C GLU A 71 3.33 11.26 -7.08
N MET A 72 3.01 12.53 -7.32
CA MET A 72 3.31 13.62 -6.37
C MET A 72 2.54 13.49 -5.05
N ALA A 73 1.24 13.16 -5.12
CA ALA A 73 0.43 12.94 -3.93
C ALA A 73 0.93 11.72 -3.14
N GLU A 74 1.31 10.69 -3.86
CA GLU A 74 1.83 9.43 -3.34
C GLU A 74 3.17 9.59 -2.64
N GLN A 75 4.07 10.33 -3.23
CA GLN A 75 5.36 10.62 -2.62
C GLN A 75 5.16 11.31 -1.26
N ARG A 76 4.23 12.24 -1.17
CA ARG A 76 3.88 12.90 0.10
C ARG A 76 3.33 11.92 1.14
N ALA A 77 2.50 10.98 0.73
CA ALA A 77 1.95 9.97 1.64
C ALA A 77 3.05 9.04 2.16
N LEU A 78 3.96 8.60 1.30
CA LEU A 78 5.10 7.78 1.68
C LEU A 78 6.08 8.56 2.56
N ASP A 79 6.33 9.83 2.27
CA ASP A 79 7.20 10.69 3.09
C ASP A 79 6.61 10.88 4.50
N ARG A 80 5.30 11.10 4.60
CA ARG A 80 4.60 11.16 5.90
C ARG A 80 4.73 9.84 6.66
N ALA A 81 4.49 8.71 5.98
CA ALA A 81 4.60 7.39 6.58
C ALA A 81 6.02 7.12 7.09
N ASN A 82 7.04 7.42 6.29
CA ASN A 82 8.44 7.31 6.66
C ASN A 82 8.76 8.18 7.89
N THR A 83 8.27 9.43 7.92
CA THR A 83 8.43 10.34 9.04
C THR A 83 7.84 9.78 10.33
N ILE A 84 6.64 9.22 10.29
CA ILE A 84 5.99 8.60 11.46
C ILE A 84 6.84 7.44 12.00
N LEU A 85 7.27 6.54 11.13
CA LEU A 85 8.09 5.39 11.52
C LEU A 85 9.44 5.81 12.11
N ARG A 86 10.10 6.77 11.51
CA ARG A 86 11.39 7.27 12.01
C ARG A 86 11.28 8.00 13.34
N ARG A 87 10.24 8.83 13.52
CA ARG A 87 9.96 9.48 14.81
C ARG A 87 9.64 8.44 15.89
N GLY A 88 9.05 7.33 15.53
CA GLY A 88 8.80 6.19 16.40
C GLY A 88 10.04 5.34 16.71
N GLY A 89 11.21 5.67 16.12
CA GLY A 89 12.49 5.02 16.47
C GLY A 89 13.02 4.03 15.43
N LEU A 90 12.37 3.86 14.25
CA LEU A 90 12.92 3.00 13.21
C LEU A 90 14.09 3.68 12.50
N ALA A 91 15.16 2.91 12.25
CA ALA A 91 16.27 3.37 11.42
C ALA A 91 15.85 3.57 9.97
N ALA A 92 16.40 4.56 9.28
CA ALA A 92 16.09 4.82 7.87
C ALA A 92 16.36 3.60 6.98
N GLY A 93 17.44 2.88 7.19
CA GLY A 93 17.79 1.67 6.46
C GLY A 93 16.90 0.45 6.75
N ALA A 94 15.99 0.55 7.71
CA ALA A 94 14.99 -0.50 8.00
C ALA A 94 13.67 -0.29 7.25
N ILE A 95 13.53 0.79 6.49
CA ILE A 95 12.28 1.18 5.82
C ILE A 95 12.51 1.19 4.32
N GLU A 96 11.69 0.44 3.59
CA GLU A 96 11.57 0.47 2.13
C GLU A 96 10.19 1.01 1.75
N ALA A 97 10.05 1.60 0.57
CA ALA A 97 8.77 2.09 0.07
C ALA A 97 8.50 1.61 -1.35
N HIS A 98 7.27 1.16 -1.61
CA HIS A 98 6.83 0.67 -2.91
C HIS A 98 5.42 1.18 -3.23
N TYR A 99 5.18 1.44 -4.51
CA TYR A 99 3.84 1.67 -5.02
C TYR A 99 3.16 0.34 -5.33
N CYS A 100 1.90 0.23 -4.97
CA CYS A 100 1.05 -0.91 -5.30
C CYS A 100 -0.14 -0.39 -6.12
N TYR A 101 -0.04 -0.53 -7.45
CA TYR A 101 -1.12 -0.13 -8.34
C TYR A 101 -2.22 -1.19 -8.32
N LEU A 102 -3.40 -0.80 -7.87
CA LEU A 102 -4.57 -1.66 -7.85
C LEU A 102 -5.33 -1.48 -9.17
N VAL A 103 -4.97 -2.31 -10.15
CA VAL A 103 -5.56 -2.29 -11.50
C VAL A 103 -7.03 -2.67 -11.46
N ASP A 104 -7.37 -3.58 -10.57
CA ASP A 104 -8.72 -4.06 -10.35
C ASP A 104 -8.97 -4.10 -8.84
N ALA A 105 -9.93 -3.30 -8.38
CA ALA A 105 -10.30 -3.24 -6.98
C ALA A 105 -10.69 -4.61 -6.41
N THR A 106 -11.31 -5.47 -7.24
CA THR A 106 -11.69 -6.83 -6.84
C THR A 106 -10.48 -7.74 -6.57
N ARG A 107 -9.30 -7.35 -7.07
CA ARG A 107 -8.04 -8.07 -6.89
C ARG A 107 -7.06 -7.37 -5.94
N ALA A 108 -7.51 -6.31 -5.27
CA ALA A 108 -6.65 -5.51 -4.38
C ALA A 108 -5.91 -6.39 -3.35
N THR A 109 -6.63 -7.29 -2.71
CA THR A 109 -6.07 -8.24 -1.73
C THR A 109 -5.02 -9.15 -2.36
N GLN A 110 -5.27 -9.67 -3.55
CA GLN A 110 -4.32 -10.53 -4.26
C GLN A 110 -3.06 -9.78 -4.65
N GLU A 111 -3.17 -8.52 -5.10
CA GLU A 111 -2.03 -7.67 -5.44
C GLU A 111 -1.17 -7.34 -4.21
N ILE A 112 -1.79 -7.04 -3.08
CA ILE A 112 -1.10 -6.82 -1.81
C ILE A 112 -0.34 -8.08 -1.38
N LEU A 113 -0.98 -9.24 -1.42
CA LEU A 113 -0.36 -10.52 -1.07
C LEU A 113 0.75 -10.90 -2.05
N ARG A 114 0.58 -10.62 -3.34
CA ARG A 114 1.61 -10.82 -4.35
C ARG A 114 2.85 -9.95 -4.06
N LEU A 115 2.65 -8.68 -3.73
CA LEU A 115 3.73 -7.78 -3.34
C LEU A 115 4.43 -8.28 -2.08
N ALA A 116 3.69 -8.71 -1.06
CA ALA A 116 4.25 -9.26 0.17
C ALA A 116 5.17 -10.46 -0.11
N ARG A 117 4.72 -11.39 -0.95
CA ARG A 117 5.51 -12.56 -1.34
C ARG A 117 6.75 -12.17 -2.14
N SER A 118 6.61 -11.29 -3.13
CA SER A 118 7.74 -10.82 -3.96
C SER A 118 8.81 -10.09 -3.16
N ARG A 119 8.39 -9.38 -2.10
CA ARG A 119 9.30 -8.67 -1.18
C ARG A 119 9.75 -9.52 0.01
N LYS A 120 9.33 -10.79 0.04
CA LYS A 120 9.65 -11.73 1.14
C LYS A 120 9.23 -11.18 2.50
N CYS A 121 8.05 -10.56 2.56
CA CYS A 121 7.45 -10.11 3.81
C CYS A 121 6.77 -11.29 4.52
N ASP A 122 7.01 -11.41 5.80
CA ASP A 122 6.41 -12.46 6.64
C ASP A 122 5.00 -12.07 7.12
N THR A 123 4.75 -10.76 7.17
CA THR A 123 3.53 -10.19 7.76
C THR A 123 3.01 -9.05 6.89
N VAL A 124 1.70 -9.00 6.70
CA VAL A 124 0.99 -7.85 6.16
C VAL A 124 0.28 -7.13 7.30
N VAL A 125 0.47 -5.82 7.39
CA VAL A 125 -0.18 -4.96 8.38
C VAL A 125 -1.13 -4.02 7.66
N ILE A 126 -2.37 -3.99 8.08
CA ILE A 126 -3.43 -3.15 7.51
C ILE A 126 -4.30 -2.55 8.62
N GLY A 127 -4.68 -1.28 8.48
CA GLY A 127 -5.72 -0.69 9.31
C GLY A 127 -7.09 -1.23 8.94
N ARG A 128 -7.97 -1.46 9.91
CA ARG A 128 -9.31 -2.04 9.65
C ARG A 128 -10.11 -1.22 8.63
N LYS A 129 -9.98 0.10 8.65
CA LYS A 129 -10.67 1.00 7.71
C LYS A 129 -9.79 1.48 6.56
N SER A 130 -8.57 0.94 6.42
CA SER A 130 -7.74 1.20 5.25
C SER A 130 -8.39 0.61 4.02
N LEU A 131 -8.17 1.27 2.87
CA LEU A 131 -8.77 0.91 1.59
C LEU A 131 -10.31 1.03 1.55
N SER A 132 -10.92 1.82 2.45
CA SER A 132 -12.36 2.06 2.47
C SER A 132 -12.89 2.68 1.15
N TRP A 133 -12.02 3.37 0.41
CA TRP A 133 -12.34 3.90 -0.92
C TRP A 133 -12.59 2.81 -1.97
N LEU A 134 -12.18 1.56 -1.71
CA LEU A 134 -12.52 0.39 -2.53
C LEU A 134 -13.91 -0.19 -2.20
N GLY A 135 -14.55 0.28 -1.12
CA GLY A 135 -15.71 -0.38 -0.50
C GLY A 135 -16.93 -0.56 -1.40
N GLU A 136 -17.13 0.30 -2.40
CA GLU A 136 -18.20 0.13 -3.40
C GLU A 136 -17.85 -0.93 -4.48
N LEU A 137 -16.57 -1.24 -4.62
CA LEU A 137 -16.05 -2.11 -5.67
C LEU A 137 -15.68 -3.50 -5.14
N ILE A 138 -15.50 -3.64 -3.83
CA ILE A 138 -15.21 -4.91 -3.16
C ILE A 138 -16.42 -5.30 -2.33
N HIS A 139 -16.95 -6.50 -2.56
CA HIS A 139 -17.93 -7.09 -1.67
C HIS A 139 -17.22 -7.60 -0.40
N GLY A 140 -17.12 -6.75 0.62
CA GLY A 140 -16.57 -7.13 1.90
C GLY A 140 -15.48 -6.21 2.45
N ASP A 141 -14.93 -6.56 3.60
CA ASP A 141 -13.84 -5.85 4.26
C ASP A 141 -12.49 -6.34 3.70
N PRO A 142 -11.64 -5.44 3.17
CA PRO A 142 -10.30 -5.81 2.68
C PRO A 142 -9.45 -6.53 3.73
N ALA A 143 -9.57 -6.17 5.00
CA ALA A 143 -8.84 -6.83 6.09
C ALA A 143 -9.28 -8.29 6.29
N GLU A 144 -10.59 -8.56 6.25
CA GLU A 144 -11.12 -9.92 6.33
C GLU A 144 -10.70 -10.76 5.12
N GLU A 145 -10.72 -10.17 3.95
CA GLU A 145 -10.30 -10.84 2.72
C GLU A 145 -8.80 -11.19 2.75
N LEU A 146 -7.96 -10.30 3.27
CA LEU A 146 -6.54 -10.58 3.50
C LEU A 146 -6.34 -11.76 4.45
N VAL A 147 -7.08 -11.81 5.55
CA VAL A 147 -7.02 -12.94 6.50
C VAL A 147 -7.42 -14.24 5.82
N ARG A 148 -8.47 -14.21 5.00
CA ARG A 148 -8.97 -15.40 4.30
C ARG A 148 -8.00 -15.92 3.24
N GLN A 149 -7.36 -15.03 2.50
CA GLN A 149 -6.49 -15.39 1.37
C GLN A 149 -4.99 -15.44 1.72
N GLY A 150 -4.59 -14.90 2.86
CA GLY A 150 -3.19 -14.72 3.27
C GLY A 150 -2.48 -15.99 3.74
N LYS A 151 -2.73 -17.14 3.12
CA LYS A 151 -2.10 -18.42 3.50
C LYS A 151 -0.56 -18.31 3.50
N GLY A 152 0.04 -18.65 4.64
CA GLY A 152 1.48 -18.59 4.84
C GLY A 152 2.03 -17.19 5.13
N ILE A 153 1.16 -16.19 5.27
CA ILE A 153 1.51 -14.82 5.66
C ILE A 153 0.70 -14.47 6.91
N THR A 154 1.36 -13.88 7.90
CA THR A 154 0.67 -13.35 9.08
C THR A 154 -0.05 -12.04 8.71
N ILE A 155 -1.27 -11.87 9.18
CA ILE A 155 -2.03 -10.63 8.96
C ILE A 155 -2.25 -9.93 10.30
N TRP A 156 -1.81 -8.67 10.38
CA TRP A 156 -2.12 -7.79 11.51
C TRP A 156 -3.18 -6.79 11.06
N VAL A 157 -4.31 -6.81 11.72
CA VAL A 157 -5.36 -5.80 11.53
C VAL A 157 -5.31 -4.84 12.71
N VAL A 158 -5.06 -3.57 12.42
CA VAL A 158 -4.97 -2.50 13.43
C VAL A 158 -6.28 -1.74 13.46
N GLU A 159 -6.89 -1.62 14.66
CA GLU A 159 -8.15 -0.89 14.87
C GLU A 159 -7.95 0.64 14.87
#